data_17da72139d8dd1d198671027f8376d57
#
_entry.id   17da72139d8dd1d198671027f8376d57
#
_cell.length_a   1.000
_cell.length_b   1.000
_cell.length_c   1.000
_cell.angle_alpha   90.00
_cell.angle_beta   90.00
_cell.angle_gamma   90.00
#
_symmetry.space_group_name_H-M   'P 1'
#
loop_
_entity.id
_entity.type
_entity.pdbx_description
1 polymer ?
#
loop_
_entity_poly.entity_id
_entity_poly.type
_entity_poly.pdbx_seq_one_letter_code
_entity_poly.pdbx_strand_id
1 'polypeptide(L)'
;MIAAALAMVVHLGALSNNFTRDGQFLTRDDPGIHKLSNLPQRLLEPSWHGSTQREVGAWRPVATATYAMIWGVAGDSPATFHGVSIVMHGAVTALVVLLLAQLASPTIAFVGGLVFAIHPVHSEVIANVPGMSELWAAMFALGACLLHLRGKTSYGLGRAVAVTLLFCLAVLSKEGAAILPALLFLLDVARQELTPKDVPQYLWSRGPLYGLMAAAFGLIFVARMGVLGALASTPPPFGMDLLAEIPRFWTVTQAWTHYVRLMVFPLDLSIDYGPGIIPVVFGWTFLGLSGVGLAILAFSGAGITWRRGAALREGSTSIRLVGLGVLWAAVAVLPVANLLYLSPVIVTERSLYLPSVGAALIAAWGLTRLEALRPRVGVTCGLVVVLAGGIRSATRMPDWRDNETLSTSLLEHFPESGLGWQQLGEHYLS
;
A
#
# COMPACT_ATOMS: atom_id res chain seq x y z
N MET A 1 5.86 8.03 -18.91
CA MET A 1 6.65 6.91 -19.49
C MET A 1 7.99 6.72 -18.76
N ILE A 2 8.86 7.73 -18.63
CA ILE A 2 10.21 7.59 -17.99
C ILE A 2 10.11 7.03 -16.56
N ALA A 3 9.25 7.58 -15.69
CA ALA A 3 9.10 7.08 -14.31
C ALA A 3 8.63 5.60 -14.28
N ALA A 4 7.70 5.22 -15.16
CA ALA A 4 7.25 3.83 -15.26
C ALA A 4 8.36 2.88 -15.75
N ALA A 5 9.17 3.31 -16.72
CA ALA A 5 10.33 2.53 -17.19
C ALA A 5 11.37 2.38 -16.07
N LEU A 6 11.66 3.47 -15.33
CA LEU A 6 12.58 3.43 -14.18
C LEU A 6 12.07 2.45 -13.11
N ALA A 7 10.77 2.49 -12.79
CA ALA A 7 10.14 1.57 -11.85
C ALA A 7 10.37 0.11 -12.24
N MET A 8 10.26 -0.22 -13.53
CA MET A 8 10.52 -1.58 -14.01
C MET A 8 12.02 -1.93 -13.94
N VAL A 9 12.89 -1.05 -14.44
CA VAL A 9 14.34 -1.32 -14.53
C VAL A 9 14.97 -1.54 -13.16
N VAL A 10 14.62 -0.73 -12.17
CA VAL A 10 15.17 -0.83 -10.80
C VAL A 10 14.84 -2.18 -10.14
N HIS A 11 13.73 -2.81 -10.52
CA HIS A 11 13.27 -4.06 -9.90
C HIS A 11 13.52 -5.31 -10.77
N LEU A 12 14.27 -5.20 -11.87
CA LEU A 12 14.57 -6.35 -12.75
C LEU A 12 15.26 -7.51 -12.02
N GLY A 13 16.00 -7.21 -10.94
CA GLY A 13 16.62 -8.23 -10.09
C GLY A 13 15.64 -9.26 -9.52
N ALA A 14 14.36 -8.92 -9.38
CA ALA A 14 13.33 -9.85 -8.92
C ALA A 14 13.09 -11.02 -9.91
N LEU A 15 13.43 -10.88 -11.18
CA LEU A 15 13.27 -11.95 -12.17
C LEU A 15 14.11 -13.20 -11.86
N SER A 16 15.17 -13.06 -11.08
CA SER A 16 16.04 -14.17 -10.65
C SER A 16 15.60 -14.80 -9.32
N ASN A 17 14.57 -14.27 -8.68
CA ASN A 17 14.06 -14.77 -7.39
C ASN A 17 13.17 -16.00 -7.60
N ASN A 18 13.17 -16.87 -6.60
CA ASN A 18 12.25 -18.01 -6.50
C ASN A 18 10.93 -17.58 -5.83
N PHE A 19 9.99 -18.50 -5.69
CA PHE A 19 8.87 -18.30 -4.77
C PHE A 19 9.38 -18.34 -3.34
N THR A 20 9.03 -17.33 -2.57
CA THR A 20 9.38 -17.23 -1.15
C THR A 20 8.13 -17.20 -0.28
N ARG A 21 8.19 -17.82 0.90
CA ARG A 21 7.14 -17.76 1.92
C ARG A 21 5.75 -18.04 1.35
N ASP A 22 4.87 -17.07 1.61
CA ASP A 22 3.47 -17.05 1.19
C ASP A 22 3.30 -17.22 -0.32
N GLY A 23 4.29 -16.77 -1.11
CA GLY A 23 4.28 -16.93 -2.56
C GLY A 23 4.28 -18.38 -3.00
N GLN A 24 5.05 -19.24 -2.34
CA GLN A 24 5.06 -20.68 -2.60
C GLN A 24 3.68 -21.29 -2.33
N PHE A 25 3.09 -21.02 -1.16
CA PHE A 25 1.78 -21.57 -0.76
C PHE A 25 0.63 -21.12 -1.67
N LEU A 26 0.69 -19.88 -2.17
CA LEU A 26 -0.37 -19.32 -3.02
C LEU A 26 -0.20 -19.70 -4.51
N THR A 27 0.91 -20.35 -4.88
CA THR A 27 1.19 -20.73 -6.26
C THR A 27 1.51 -22.21 -6.38
N ARG A 28 2.74 -22.62 -6.10
CA ARG A 28 3.24 -23.98 -6.28
C ARG A 28 2.46 -25.02 -5.45
N ASP A 29 2.11 -24.69 -4.23
CA ASP A 29 1.44 -25.60 -3.29
C ASP A 29 -0.10 -25.50 -3.35
N ASP A 30 -0.66 -24.66 -4.25
CA ASP A 30 -2.11 -24.54 -4.47
C ASP A 30 -2.56 -25.21 -5.77
N PRO A 31 -2.93 -26.51 -5.76
CA PRO A 31 -3.37 -27.21 -6.96
C PRO A 31 -4.67 -26.63 -7.56
N GLY A 32 -5.41 -25.83 -6.79
CA GLY A 32 -6.63 -25.19 -7.24
C GLY A 32 -6.40 -24.16 -8.36
N ILE A 33 -5.21 -23.55 -8.42
CA ILE A 33 -4.85 -22.59 -9.47
C ILE A 33 -4.16 -23.25 -10.68
N HIS A 34 -3.74 -24.50 -10.60
CA HIS A 34 -2.96 -25.14 -11.67
C HIS A 34 -3.78 -25.48 -12.90
N LYS A 35 -5.09 -25.49 -12.79
CA LYS A 35 -6.01 -25.71 -13.91
C LYS A 35 -7.08 -24.63 -13.94
N LEU A 36 -7.20 -23.91 -15.06
CA LEU A 36 -8.21 -22.86 -15.23
C LEU A 36 -9.65 -23.39 -15.07
N SER A 37 -9.89 -24.69 -15.30
CA SER A 37 -11.18 -25.32 -15.03
C SER A 37 -11.60 -25.27 -13.55
N ASN A 38 -10.63 -25.20 -12.63
CA ASN A 38 -10.90 -25.16 -11.20
C ASN A 38 -11.16 -23.72 -10.70
N LEU A 39 -10.85 -22.72 -11.53
CA LEU A 39 -10.91 -21.31 -11.12
C LEU A 39 -12.27 -20.88 -10.58
N PRO A 40 -13.44 -21.26 -11.17
CA PRO A 40 -14.73 -20.85 -10.63
C PRO A 40 -14.95 -21.31 -9.18
N GLN A 41 -14.56 -22.54 -8.84
CA GLN A 41 -14.61 -23.05 -7.45
C GLN A 41 -13.59 -22.31 -6.59
N ARG A 42 -12.34 -22.19 -7.06
CA ARG A 42 -11.23 -21.58 -6.30
C ARG A 42 -11.48 -20.12 -5.94
N LEU A 43 -12.24 -19.38 -6.73
CA LEU A 43 -12.66 -18.00 -6.42
C LEU A 43 -13.65 -17.90 -5.27
N LEU A 44 -14.32 -18.98 -4.90
CA LEU A 44 -15.28 -19.07 -3.80
C LEU A 44 -14.65 -19.65 -2.52
N GLU A 45 -13.34 -19.84 -2.50
CA GLU A 45 -12.58 -20.39 -1.38
C GLU A 45 -11.64 -19.35 -0.77
N PRO A 46 -11.25 -19.47 0.52
CA PRO A 46 -10.23 -18.63 1.12
C PRO A 46 -8.93 -18.66 0.31
N SER A 47 -8.20 -17.54 0.25
CA SER A 47 -6.96 -17.45 -0.54
C SER A 47 -5.87 -18.42 -0.08
N TRP A 48 -5.92 -18.90 1.17
CA TRP A 48 -4.99 -19.83 1.78
C TRP A 48 -5.57 -21.26 1.92
N HIS A 49 -6.56 -21.59 1.11
CA HIS A 49 -7.17 -22.92 1.15
C HIS A 49 -6.15 -24.02 0.82
N GLY A 50 -6.11 -25.04 1.67
CA GLY A 50 -5.21 -26.20 1.48
C GLY A 50 -3.77 -26.02 1.98
N SER A 51 -3.37 -24.84 2.45
CA SER A 51 -2.07 -24.70 3.11
C SER A 51 -2.12 -25.29 4.53
N THR A 52 -1.17 -26.17 4.85
CA THR A 52 -1.08 -26.80 6.16
C THR A 52 -0.66 -25.84 7.27
N GLN A 53 -0.26 -24.63 6.93
CA GLN A 53 0.39 -23.76 7.89
C GLN A 53 -0.46 -22.65 8.48
N ARG A 54 -1.52 -22.14 7.85
CA ARG A 54 -2.40 -21.12 8.47
C ARG A 54 -3.67 -20.89 7.65
N GLU A 55 -4.81 -20.98 8.28
CA GLU A 55 -6.04 -20.36 7.80
C GLU A 55 -5.96 -18.84 8.00
N VAL A 56 -5.22 -18.14 7.16
CA VAL A 56 -5.26 -16.68 7.12
C VAL A 56 -6.60 -16.27 6.51
N GLY A 57 -7.44 -15.59 7.27
CA GLY A 57 -8.78 -15.15 6.85
C GLY A 57 -8.77 -14.12 5.73
N ALA A 58 -8.13 -14.42 4.61
CA ALA A 58 -8.05 -13.58 3.42
C ALA A 58 -8.83 -14.22 2.27
N TRP A 59 -9.64 -13.38 1.59
CA TRP A 59 -10.36 -13.74 0.36
C TRP A 59 -10.10 -12.67 -0.69
N ARG A 60 -9.28 -13.00 -1.69
CA ARG A 60 -8.75 -12.07 -2.71
C ARG A 60 -8.91 -12.65 -4.11
N PRO A 61 -10.13 -12.78 -4.61
CA PRO A 61 -10.41 -13.48 -5.87
C PRO A 61 -9.69 -12.89 -7.08
N VAL A 62 -9.43 -11.58 -7.13
CA VAL A 62 -8.69 -10.94 -8.24
C VAL A 62 -7.23 -11.41 -8.27
N ALA A 63 -6.56 -11.48 -7.12
CA ALA A 63 -5.20 -11.98 -7.04
C ALA A 63 -5.14 -13.48 -7.37
N THR A 64 -6.07 -14.29 -6.81
CA THR A 64 -6.19 -15.72 -7.10
C THR A 64 -6.40 -15.98 -8.59
N ALA A 65 -7.29 -15.21 -9.26
CA ALA A 65 -7.50 -15.31 -10.70
C ALA A 65 -6.21 -14.97 -11.48
N THR A 66 -5.46 -13.97 -11.03
CA THR A 66 -4.19 -13.59 -11.66
C THR A 66 -3.18 -14.71 -11.54
N TYR A 67 -3.04 -15.33 -10.36
CA TYR A 67 -2.12 -16.47 -10.19
C TYR A 67 -2.49 -17.65 -11.11
N ALA A 68 -3.78 -18.00 -11.18
CA ALA A 68 -4.26 -19.06 -12.06
C ALA A 68 -4.00 -18.75 -13.54
N MET A 69 -4.19 -17.50 -13.97
CA MET A 69 -3.89 -17.09 -15.36
C MET A 69 -2.40 -17.17 -15.67
N ILE A 70 -1.53 -16.68 -14.76
CA ILE A 70 -0.07 -16.77 -14.96
C ILE A 70 0.37 -18.24 -14.98
N TRP A 71 -0.13 -19.06 -14.05
CA TRP A 71 0.17 -20.48 -14.00
C TRP A 71 -0.28 -21.21 -15.26
N GLY A 72 -1.47 -20.90 -15.77
CA GLY A 72 -2.01 -21.50 -17.00
C GLY A 72 -1.16 -21.21 -18.26
N VAL A 73 -0.42 -20.10 -18.27
CA VAL A 73 0.46 -19.70 -19.39
C VAL A 73 1.90 -20.16 -19.19
N ALA A 74 2.43 -20.05 -17.99
CA ALA A 74 3.86 -20.20 -17.70
C ALA A 74 4.19 -21.34 -16.71
N GLY A 75 3.18 -22.01 -16.14
CA GLY A 75 3.38 -23.07 -15.17
C GLY A 75 4.15 -22.58 -13.93
N ASP A 76 5.01 -23.43 -13.41
CA ASP A 76 5.89 -23.17 -12.26
C ASP A 76 7.09 -22.27 -12.66
N SER A 77 6.80 -21.03 -13.03
CA SER A 77 7.81 -20.05 -13.43
C SER A 77 7.82 -18.82 -12.54
N PRO A 78 8.61 -18.79 -11.44
CA PRO A 78 8.71 -17.61 -10.58
C PRO A 78 9.02 -16.32 -11.33
N ALA A 79 9.93 -16.40 -12.32
CA ALA A 79 10.31 -15.26 -13.14
C ALA A 79 9.12 -14.61 -13.85
N THR A 80 8.13 -15.39 -14.30
CA THR A 80 6.92 -14.85 -14.94
C THR A 80 6.04 -14.13 -13.93
N PHE A 81 5.86 -14.66 -12.72
CA PHE A 81 5.11 -14.00 -11.65
C PHE A 81 5.76 -12.67 -11.26
N HIS A 82 7.07 -12.66 -11.05
CA HIS A 82 7.81 -11.42 -10.73
C HIS A 82 7.79 -10.44 -11.91
N GLY A 83 7.90 -10.92 -13.15
CA GLY A 83 7.79 -10.09 -14.35
C GLY A 83 6.45 -9.38 -14.44
N VAL A 84 5.34 -10.06 -14.13
CA VAL A 84 4.01 -9.44 -14.05
C VAL A 84 3.98 -8.38 -12.94
N SER A 85 4.51 -8.65 -11.74
CA SER A 85 4.59 -7.66 -10.64
C SER A 85 5.38 -6.42 -11.05
N ILE A 86 6.51 -6.58 -11.74
CA ILE A 86 7.34 -5.48 -12.24
C ILE A 86 6.55 -4.60 -13.24
N VAL A 87 5.87 -5.22 -14.20
CA VAL A 87 5.05 -4.50 -15.19
C VAL A 87 3.89 -3.77 -14.50
N MET A 88 3.23 -4.41 -13.55
CA MET A 88 2.15 -3.80 -12.76
C MET A 88 2.67 -2.61 -11.96
N HIS A 89 3.85 -2.69 -11.34
CA HIS A 89 4.46 -1.55 -10.63
C HIS A 89 4.75 -0.38 -11.57
N GLY A 90 5.25 -0.64 -12.78
CA GLY A 90 5.38 0.36 -13.83
C GLY A 90 4.05 1.02 -14.19
N ALA A 91 2.98 0.23 -14.34
CA ALA A 91 1.65 0.73 -14.64
C ALA A 91 1.08 1.59 -13.48
N VAL A 92 1.22 1.14 -12.23
CA VAL A 92 0.82 1.91 -11.04
C VAL A 92 1.60 3.22 -10.98
N THR A 93 2.91 3.20 -11.24
CA THR A 93 3.74 4.42 -11.28
C THR A 93 3.22 5.41 -12.33
N ALA A 94 2.82 4.94 -13.50
CA ALA A 94 2.20 5.80 -14.52
C ALA A 94 0.87 6.40 -14.02
N LEU A 95 0.03 5.62 -13.33
CA LEU A 95 -1.21 6.13 -12.73
C LEU A 95 -0.94 7.16 -11.64
N VAL A 96 0.10 6.97 -10.83
CA VAL A 96 0.54 7.97 -9.83
C VAL A 96 0.93 9.27 -10.51
N VAL A 97 1.75 9.24 -11.57
CA VAL A 97 2.10 10.45 -12.34
C VAL A 97 0.85 11.14 -12.86
N LEU A 98 -0.09 10.38 -13.44
CA LEU A 98 -1.34 10.92 -13.98
C LEU A 98 -2.21 11.53 -12.87
N LEU A 99 -2.30 10.91 -11.70
CA LEU A 99 -3.04 11.43 -10.56
C LEU A 99 -2.42 12.73 -10.06
N LEU A 100 -1.11 12.75 -9.84
CA LEU A 100 -0.40 13.94 -9.37
C LEU A 100 -0.49 15.09 -10.38
N ALA A 101 -0.52 14.79 -11.69
CA ALA A 101 -0.72 15.80 -12.73
C ALA A 101 -2.14 16.43 -12.73
N GLN A 102 -3.14 15.78 -12.10
CA GLN A 102 -4.46 16.38 -11.87
C GLN A 102 -4.48 17.33 -10.66
N LEU A 103 -3.48 17.23 -9.78
CA LEU A 103 -3.45 17.90 -8.46
C LEU A 103 -2.37 18.97 -8.38
N ALA A 104 -1.31 18.85 -9.18
CA ALA A 104 -0.12 19.69 -9.10
C ALA A 104 0.47 19.99 -10.48
N SER A 105 1.56 20.76 -10.52
CA SER A 105 2.26 21.06 -11.77
C SER A 105 2.86 19.79 -12.42
N PRO A 106 3.06 19.78 -13.75
CA PRO A 106 3.70 18.64 -14.44
C PRO A 106 5.06 18.27 -13.85
N THR A 107 5.83 19.25 -13.38
CA THR A 107 7.14 19.01 -12.73
C THR A 107 6.97 18.24 -11.42
N ILE A 108 6.04 18.66 -10.54
CA ILE A 108 5.75 17.96 -9.28
C ILE A 108 5.24 16.55 -9.57
N ALA A 109 4.36 16.39 -10.55
CA ALA A 109 3.84 15.08 -10.94
C ALA A 109 4.96 14.14 -11.44
N PHE A 110 5.86 14.65 -12.26
CA PHE A 110 6.99 13.88 -12.77
C PHE A 110 7.97 13.49 -11.65
N VAL A 111 8.41 14.45 -10.83
CA VAL A 111 9.31 14.19 -9.70
C VAL A 111 8.67 13.24 -8.69
N GLY A 112 7.38 13.41 -8.37
CA GLY A 112 6.63 12.49 -7.50
C GLY A 112 6.57 11.08 -8.07
N GLY A 113 6.36 10.95 -9.38
CA GLY A 113 6.42 9.66 -10.07
C GLY A 113 7.80 9.00 -10.00
N LEU A 114 8.89 9.77 -10.13
CA LEU A 114 10.26 9.26 -9.97
C LEU A 114 10.51 8.77 -8.54
N VAL A 115 10.13 9.57 -7.52
CA VAL A 115 10.27 9.20 -6.11
C VAL A 115 9.46 7.95 -5.79
N PHE A 116 8.22 7.85 -6.27
CA PHE A 116 7.39 6.65 -6.11
C PHE A 116 8.03 5.43 -6.79
N ALA A 117 8.52 5.59 -8.02
CA ALA A 117 9.10 4.51 -8.83
C ALA A 117 10.23 3.75 -8.13
N ILE A 118 11.04 4.47 -7.34
CA ILE A 118 12.30 3.95 -6.76
C ILE A 118 12.21 3.72 -5.26
N HIS A 119 11.03 3.88 -4.66
CA HIS A 119 10.94 3.84 -3.20
C HIS A 119 11.19 2.44 -2.65
N PRO A 120 12.18 2.24 -1.75
CA PRO A 120 12.59 0.91 -1.31
C PRO A 120 11.51 0.08 -0.60
N VAL A 121 10.49 0.68 0.01
CA VAL A 121 9.36 -0.05 0.62
C VAL A 121 8.52 -0.82 -0.40
N HIS A 122 8.68 -0.54 -1.72
CA HIS A 122 7.97 -1.27 -2.78
C HIS A 122 8.63 -2.62 -3.09
N SER A 123 9.83 -2.86 -2.60
CA SER A 123 10.58 -4.10 -2.83
C SER A 123 9.78 -5.35 -2.41
N GLU A 124 9.15 -5.33 -1.24
CA GLU A 124 8.30 -6.43 -0.77
C GLU A 124 7.11 -6.67 -1.71
N VAL A 125 6.49 -5.60 -2.21
CA VAL A 125 5.31 -5.72 -3.10
C VAL A 125 5.65 -6.39 -4.43
N ILE A 126 6.87 -6.21 -4.91
CA ILE A 126 7.32 -6.69 -6.23
C ILE A 126 7.98 -8.05 -6.12
N ALA A 127 8.83 -8.24 -5.11
CA ALA A 127 9.60 -9.46 -4.92
C ALA A 127 8.82 -10.58 -4.21
N ASN A 128 7.70 -10.26 -3.55
CA ASN A 128 6.83 -11.24 -2.92
C ASN A 128 5.53 -11.38 -3.74
N VAL A 129 5.23 -12.58 -4.25
CA VAL A 129 4.06 -12.82 -5.11
C VAL A 129 2.73 -12.35 -4.51
N PRO A 130 2.42 -12.57 -3.20
CA PRO A 130 1.24 -11.99 -2.56
C PRO A 130 1.10 -10.47 -2.71
N GLY A 131 2.20 -9.75 -2.97
CA GLY A 131 2.22 -8.31 -3.24
C GLY A 131 1.41 -7.90 -4.48
N MET A 132 1.09 -8.83 -5.39
CA MET A 132 0.16 -8.55 -6.49
C MET A 132 -1.21 -8.08 -6.02
N SER A 133 -1.63 -8.46 -4.80
CA SER A 133 -2.87 -7.96 -4.20
C SER A 133 -2.82 -6.44 -4.00
N GLU A 134 -1.68 -5.90 -3.54
CA GLU A 134 -1.44 -4.46 -3.39
C GLU A 134 -1.38 -3.75 -4.73
N LEU A 135 -0.69 -4.36 -5.71
CA LEU A 135 -0.56 -3.80 -7.05
C LEU A 135 -1.92 -3.65 -7.73
N TRP A 136 -2.76 -4.68 -7.70
CA TRP A 136 -4.12 -4.62 -8.23
C TRP A 136 -4.99 -3.61 -7.46
N ALA A 137 -4.97 -3.65 -6.14
CA ALA A 137 -5.75 -2.73 -5.33
C ALA A 137 -5.35 -1.27 -5.61
N ALA A 138 -4.05 -0.97 -5.68
CA ALA A 138 -3.55 0.36 -6.03
C ALA A 138 -3.93 0.76 -7.47
N MET A 139 -3.81 -0.16 -8.43
CA MET A 139 -4.15 0.10 -9.82
C MET A 139 -5.62 0.49 -9.98
N PHE A 140 -6.53 -0.28 -9.39
CA PHE A 140 -7.96 0.00 -9.45
C PHE A 140 -8.33 1.24 -8.61
N ALA A 141 -7.73 1.43 -7.43
CA ALA A 141 -7.97 2.62 -6.61
C ALA A 141 -7.52 3.90 -7.31
N LEU A 142 -6.31 3.94 -7.88
CA LEU A 142 -5.81 5.08 -8.64
C LEU A 142 -6.61 5.31 -9.92
N GLY A 143 -7.00 4.24 -10.60
CA GLY A 143 -7.91 4.31 -11.75
C GLY A 143 -9.26 4.92 -11.38
N ALA A 144 -9.84 4.53 -10.24
CA ALA A 144 -11.06 5.12 -9.70
C ALA A 144 -10.87 6.61 -9.35
N CYS A 145 -9.76 6.98 -8.71
CA CYS A 145 -9.42 8.38 -8.43
C CYS A 145 -9.32 9.21 -9.71
N LEU A 146 -8.63 8.72 -10.72
CA LEU A 146 -8.50 9.41 -12.01
C LEU A 146 -9.85 9.56 -12.72
N LEU A 147 -10.67 8.52 -12.74
CA LEU A 147 -12.00 8.56 -13.32
C LEU A 147 -12.93 9.50 -12.54
N HIS A 148 -12.82 9.49 -11.21
CA HIS A 148 -13.56 10.39 -10.32
C HIS A 148 -13.23 11.86 -10.60
N LEU A 149 -11.96 12.18 -10.81
CA LEU A 149 -11.50 13.54 -11.08
C LEU A 149 -11.80 14.03 -12.51
N ARG A 150 -12.21 13.15 -13.44
CA ARG A 150 -12.59 13.54 -14.81
C ARG A 150 -13.90 14.33 -14.80
N GLY A 151 -13.88 15.52 -15.45
CA GLY A 151 -15.06 16.36 -15.65
C GLY A 151 -15.36 17.34 -14.50
N LYS A 152 -15.88 18.52 -14.87
CA LYS A 152 -16.02 19.65 -13.95
C LYS A 152 -17.43 19.85 -13.38
N THR A 153 -18.50 19.41 -14.04
CA THR A 153 -19.84 19.94 -13.76
C THR A 153 -20.92 18.94 -13.36
N SER A 154 -20.92 17.72 -13.85
CA SER A 154 -21.91 16.74 -13.42
C SER A 154 -21.31 15.39 -13.13
N TYR A 155 -21.76 14.77 -12.05
CA TYR A 155 -21.39 13.41 -11.70
C TYR A 155 -22.49 12.44 -12.13
N GLY A 156 -22.46 12.07 -13.42
CA GLY A 156 -23.49 11.20 -13.99
C GLY A 156 -23.44 9.76 -13.41
N LEU A 157 -24.60 9.08 -13.44
CA LEU A 157 -24.74 7.71 -12.92
C LEU A 157 -23.73 6.74 -13.56
N GLY A 158 -23.48 6.83 -14.86
CA GLY A 158 -22.49 5.97 -15.54
C GLY A 158 -21.08 6.07 -14.93
N ARG A 159 -20.66 7.30 -14.54
CA ARG A 159 -19.39 7.50 -13.86
C ARG A 159 -19.41 6.92 -12.44
N ALA A 160 -20.54 7.12 -11.71
CA ALA A 160 -20.70 6.55 -10.37
C ALA A 160 -20.59 5.02 -10.43
N VAL A 161 -21.25 4.38 -11.37
CA VAL A 161 -21.16 2.92 -11.60
C VAL A 161 -19.72 2.50 -11.94
N ALA A 162 -19.07 3.17 -12.88
CA ALA A 162 -17.70 2.81 -13.28
C ALA A 162 -16.68 2.97 -12.13
N VAL A 163 -16.78 4.04 -11.32
CA VAL A 163 -15.95 4.22 -10.12
C VAL A 163 -16.26 3.15 -9.08
N THR A 164 -17.53 2.80 -8.89
CA THR A 164 -17.93 1.71 -7.97
C THR A 164 -17.42 0.35 -8.44
N LEU A 165 -17.42 0.05 -9.74
CA LEU A 165 -16.85 -1.20 -10.27
C LEU A 165 -15.34 -1.27 -10.01
N LEU A 166 -14.59 -0.18 -10.22
CA LEU A 166 -13.16 -0.12 -9.88
C LEU A 166 -12.94 -0.26 -8.37
N PHE A 167 -13.82 0.29 -7.54
CA PHE A 167 -13.81 0.09 -6.09
C PHE A 167 -14.03 -1.38 -5.73
N CYS A 168 -15.00 -2.05 -6.33
CA CYS A 168 -15.23 -3.49 -6.11
C CYS A 168 -13.98 -4.30 -6.45
N LEU A 169 -13.38 -4.07 -7.62
CA LEU A 169 -12.16 -4.75 -8.04
C LEU A 169 -11.00 -4.47 -7.08
N ALA A 170 -10.86 -3.24 -6.58
CA ALA A 170 -9.84 -2.89 -5.59
C ALA A 170 -10.04 -3.66 -4.27
N VAL A 171 -11.28 -3.71 -3.73
CA VAL A 171 -11.61 -4.44 -2.49
C VAL A 171 -11.46 -5.95 -2.66
N LEU A 172 -11.86 -6.50 -3.82
CA LEU A 172 -11.68 -7.92 -4.16
C LEU A 172 -10.22 -8.29 -4.43
N SER A 173 -9.35 -7.31 -4.65
CA SER A 173 -7.90 -7.50 -4.71
C SER A 173 -7.28 -7.49 -3.32
N LYS A 174 -7.65 -6.50 -2.50
CA LYS A 174 -7.21 -6.36 -1.11
C LYS A 174 -8.22 -5.56 -0.29
N GLU A 175 -8.59 -6.08 0.85
CA GLU A 175 -9.60 -5.53 1.76
C GLU A 175 -9.29 -4.10 2.23
N GLY A 176 -8.01 -3.74 2.35
CA GLY A 176 -7.58 -2.38 2.71
C GLY A 176 -8.04 -1.30 1.72
N ALA A 177 -8.39 -1.66 0.48
CA ALA A 177 -8.94 -0.73 -0.50
C ALA A 177 -10.35 -0.20 -0.13
N ALA A 178 -10.99 -0.75 0.90
CA ALA A 178 -12.25 -0.23 1.46
C ALA A 178 -12.15 1.26 1.88
N ILE A 179 -10.93 1.78 2.07
CA ILE A 179 -10.67 3.19 2.37
C ILE A 179 -10.88 4.14 1.17
N LEU A 180 -11.05 3.61 -0.05
CA LEU A 180 -11.15 4.42 -1.27
C LEU A 180 -12.22 5.52 -1.23
N PRO A 181 -13.44 5.33 -0.67
CA PRO A 181 -14.41 6.41 -0.54
C PRO A 181 -13.86 7.63 0.21
N ALA A 182 -13.07 7.42 1.25
CA ALA A 182 -12.43 8.50 2.00
C ALA A 182 -11.33 9.21 1.18
N LEU A 183 -10.58 8.47 0.36
CA LEU A 183 -9.60 9.06 -0.57
C LEU A 183 -10.29 9.90 -1.65
N LEU A 184 -11.42 9.43 -2.21
CA LEU A 184 -12.20 10.21 -3.18
C LEU A 184 -12.74 11.50 -2.55
N PHE A 185 -13.27 11.42 -1.32
CA PHE A 185 -13.70 12.59 -0.56
C PHE A 185 -12.55 13.58 -0.34
N LEU A 186 -11.37 13.09 0.08
CA LEU A 186 -10.17 13.91 0.28
C LEU A 186 -9.76 14.64 -1.01
N LEU A 187 -9.80 13.95 -2.16
CA LEU A 187 -9.50 14.55 -3.46
C LEU A 187 -10.49 15.67 -3.83
N ASP A 188 -11.79 15.47 -3.56
CA ASP A 188 -12.80 16.49 -3.82
C ASP A 188 -12.65 17.69 -2.87
N VAL A 189 -12.36 17.43 -1.58
CA VAL A 189 -12.03 18.51 -0.63
C VAL A 189 -10.84 19.31 -1.10
N ALA A 190 -9.79 18.65 -1.61
CA ALA A 190 -8.59 19.32 -2.12
C ALA A 190 -8.86 20.13 -3.39
N ARG A 191 -9.65 19.59 -4.33
CA ARG A 191 -9.88 20.19 -5.65
C ARG A 191 -10.96 21.26 -5.66
N GLN A 192 -12.05 21.04 -4.90
CA GLN A 192 -13.21 21.93 -4.87
C GLN A 192 -13.14 22.97 -3.75
N GLU A 193 -12.06 22.94 -2.96
CA GLU A 193 -11.85 23.83 -1.82
C GLU A 193 -13.02 23.81 -0.81
N LEU A 194 -13.62 22.62 -0.60
CA LEU A 194 -14.77 22.45 0.27
C LEU A 194 -14.45 22.93 1.70
N THR A 195 -15.32 23.74 2.25
CA THR A 195 -15.30 24.10 3.66
C THR A 195 -16.17 23.14 4.45
N PRO A 196 -16.04 23.06 5.79
CA PRO A 196 -16.92 22.21 6.61
C PRO A 196 -18.42 22.49 6.40
N LYS A 197 -18.79 23.71 6.03
CA LYS A 197 -20.19 24.10 5.76
C LYS A 197 -20.73 23.50 4.46
N ASP A 198 -19.84 23.24 3.48
CA ASP A 198 -20.22 22.71 2.18
C ASP A 198 -20.38 21.18 2.20
N VAL A 199 -19.81 20.51 3.21
CA VAL A 199 -19.77 19.04 3.29
C VAL A 199 -21.15 18.38 3.23
N PRO A 200 -22.20 18.82 3.96
CA PRO A 200 -23.51 18.20 3.87
C PRO A 200 -24.12 18.26 2.45
N GLN A 201 -24.07 19.42 1.82
CA GLN A 201 -24.57 19.60 0.44
C GLN A 201 -23.73 18.78 -0.55
N TYR A 202 -22.42 18.75 -0.39
CA TYR A 202 -21.53 17.93 -1.20
C TYR A 202 -21.88 16.44 -1.08
N LEU A 203 -21.99 15.90 0.14
CA LEU A 203 -22.34 14.49 0.37
C LEU A 203 -23.71 14.15 -0.23
N TRP A 204 -24.70 15.06 -0.14
CA TRP A 204 -25.99 14.89 -0.78
C TRP A 204 -25.86 14.82 -2.30
N SER A 205 -25.06 15.70 -2.92
CA SER A 205 -24.85 15.71 -4.36
C SER A 205 -24.08 14.48 -4.89
N ARG A 206 -23.27 13.85 -4.04
CA ARG A 206 -22.52 12.61 -4.30
C ARG A 206 -23.20 11.36 -3.74
N GLY A 207 -24.41 11.51 -3.17
CA GLY A 207 -25.17 10.42 -2.58
C GLY A 207 -25.28 9.16 -3.47
N PRO A 208 -25.56 9.27 -4.78
CA PRO A 208 -25.60 8.09 -5.66
C PRO A 208 -24.25 7.36 -5.73
N LEU A 209 -23.10 8.05 -5.76
CA LEU A 209 -21.77 7.41 -5.76
C LEU A 209 -21.54 6.66 -4.44
N TYR A 210 -21.61 7.39 -3.32
CA TYR A 210 -21.31 6.80 -2.01
C TYR A 210 -22.32 5.73 -1.61
N GLY A 211 -23.60 5.89 -2.01
CA GLY A 211 -24.64 4.88 -1.83
C GLY A 211 -24.35 3.60 -2.61
N LEU A 212 -23.95 3.70 -3.88
CA LEU A 212 -23.53 2.54 -4.69
C LEU A 212 -22.30 1.87 -4.09
N MET A 213 -21.27 2.64 -3.67
CA MET A 213 -20.08 2.07 -3.05
C MET A 213 -20.40 1.37 -1.73
N ALA A 214 -21.26 1.95 -0.88
CA ALA A 214 -21.68 1.33 0.36
C ALA A 214 -22.47 0.04 0.14
N ALA A 215 -23.41 0.03 -0.81
CA ALA A 215 -24.16 -1.16 -1.18
C ALA A 215 -23.26 -2.26 -1.74
N ALA A 216 -22.34 -1.91 -2.65
CA ALA A 216 -21.37 -2.84 -3.22
C ALA A 216 -20.42 -3.40 -2.15
N PHE A 217 -19.93 -2.57 -1.24
CA PHE A 217 -19.12 -3.03 -0.10
C PHE A 217 -19.89 -3.99 0.80
N GLY A 218 -21.16 -3.68 1.09
CA GLY A 218 -22.05 -4.57 1.85
C GLY A 218 -22.21 -5.94 1.20
N LEU A 219 -22.42 -5.98 -0.13
CA LEU A 219 -22.51 -7.24 -0.88
C LEU A 219 -21.19 -8.03 -0.84
N ILE A 220 -20.05 -7.37 -1.06
CA ILE A 220 -18.71 -8.00 -0.98
C ILE A 220 -18.48 -8.52 0.44
N PHE A 221 -18.86 -7.75 1.45
CA PHE A 221 -18.73 -8.15 2.85
C PHE A 221 -19.55 -9.40 3.17
N VAL A 222 -20.80 -9.47 2.73
CA VAL A 222 -21.66 -10.67 2.89
C VAL A 222 -21.06 -11.87 2.16
N ALA A 223 -20.59 -11.70 0.91
CA ALA A 223 -19.92 -12.76 0.17
C ALA A 223 -18.66 -13.25 0.90
N ARG A 224 -17.83 -12.32 1.40
CA ARG A 224 -16.64 -12.64 2.21
C ARG A 224 -16.99 -13.42 3.47
N MET A 225 -18.06 -13.04 4.18
CA MET A 225 -18.55 -13.78 5.34
C MET A 225 -18.98 -15.20 4.99
N GLY A 226 -19.63 -15.37 3.83
CA GLY A 226 -20.01 -16.68 3.32
C GLY A 226 -18.80 -17.59 3.02
N VAL A 227 -17.72 -17.00 2.48
CA VAL A 227 -16.50 -17.75 2.13
C VAL A 227 -15.63 -18.05 3.37
N LEU A 228 -15.46 -17.08 4.27
CA LEU A 228 -14.54 -17.22 5.41
C LEU A 228 -15.19 -17.77 6.66
N GLY A 229 -16.51 -17.79 6.76
CA GLY A 229 -17.25 -18.25 7.94
C GLY A 229 -17.15 -17.35 9.17
N ALA A 230 -16.28 -16.33 9.16
CA ALA A 230 -16.05 -15.42 10.28
C ALA A 230 -15.60 -14.03 9.82
N LEU A 231 -15.83 -13.01 10.67
CA LEU A 231 -15.39 -11.62 10.44
C LEU A 231 -13.86 -11.48 10.42
N ALA A 232 -13.21 -12.19 11.31
CA ALA A 232 -11.77 -12.22 11.45
C ALA A 232 -11.40 -13.62 11.91
N SER A 233 -10.64 -14.31 11.12
CA SER A 233 -10.37 -15.71 11.36
C SER A 233 -8.91 -15.96 11.52
N THR A 234 -8.19 -15.33 12.36
CA THR A 234 -6.90 -15.94 12.70
C THR A 234 -6.42 -15.50 14.06
N PRO A 235 -6.01 -16.43 14.89
CA PRO A 235 -5.17 -16.05 16.00
C PRO A 235 -3.94 -15.32 15.45
N PRO A 236 -3.61 -14.16 16.00
CA PRO A 236 -2.43 -13.42 15.59
C PRO A 236 -1.19 -14.31 15.80
N PRO A 237 -0.23 -14.31 14.87
CA PRO A 237 0.97 -15.12 15.02
C PRO A 237 1.81 -14.65 16.22
N PHE A 238 2.37 -15.58 16.96
CA PHE A 238 3.40 -15.38 17.99
C PHE A 238 3.32 -14.10 18.83
N GLY A 239 2.65 -14.15 19.98
CA GLY A 239 2.58 -13.05 20.94
C GLY A 239 1.72 -11.87 20.50
N MET A 240 1.19 -11.86 19.28
CA MET A 240 0.21 -10.89 18.80
C MET A 240 -1.18 -11.09 19.43
N ASP A 241 -1.46 -12.26 19.96
CA ASP A 241 -2.62 -12.56 20.81
C ASP A 241 -2.70 -11.64 22.02
N LEU A 242 -1.57 -11.25 22.59
CA LEU A 242 -1.50 -10.23 23.64
C LEU A 242 -2.12 -8.90 23.22
N LEU A 243 -2.06 -8.52 21.96
CA LEU A 243 -2.70 -7.29 21.46
C LEU A 243 -4.23 -7.35 21.48
N ALA A 244 -4.84 -8.51 21.57
CA ALA A 244 -6.28 -8.65 21.72
C ALA A 244 -6.74 -8.37 23.15
N GLU A 245 -5.89 -8.63 24.16
CA GLU A 245 -6.22 -8.62 25.57
C GLU A 245 -5.81 -7.33 26.28
N ILE A 246 -4.84 -6.57 25.75
CA ILE A 246 -4.30 -5.38 26.39
C ILE A 246 -4.62 -4.10 25.61
N PRO A 247 -4.53 -2.92 26.24
CA PRO A 247 -4.66 -1.65 25.55
C PRO A 247 -3.63 -1.51 24.44
N ARG A 248 -4.05 -1.73 23.19
CA ARG A 248 -3.22 -1.69 21.97
C ARG A 248 -2.60 -0.34 21.66
N PHE A 249 -3.17 0.73 22.25
CA PHE A 249 -2.89 2.10 21.85
C PHE A 249 -1.38 2.41 21.79
N TRP A 250 -0.64 2.07 22.84
CA TRP A 250 0.79 2.40 22.90
C TRP A 250 1.64 1.57 21.93
N THR A 251 1.33 0.30 21.73
CA THR A 251 1.99 -0.53 20.72
C THR A 251 1.71 -0.02 19.32
N VAL A 252 0.45 0.34 19.02
CA VAL A 252 0.03 0.88 17.73
C VAL A 252 0.69 2.23 17.44
N THR A 253 0.80 3.10 18.44
CA THR A 253 1.46 4.41 18.24
C THR A 253 2.97 4.28 18.01
N GLN A 254 3.63 3.26 18.54
CA GLN A 254 5.01 2.92 18.14
C GLN A 254 5.08 2.54 16.65
N ALA A 255 4.13 1.73 16.16
CA ALA A 255 4.06 1.34 14.76
C ALA A 255 3.96 2.57 13.82
N TRP A 256 3.28 3.65 14.23
CA TRP A 256 3.21 4.88 13.42
C TRP A 256 4.59 5.53 13.24
N THR A 257 5.43 5.50 14.27
CA THR A 257 6.82 5.99 14.15
C THR A 257 7.59 5.16 13.12
N HIS A 258 7.41 3.83 13.12
CA HIS A 258 8.01 2.95 12.11
C HIS A 258 7.48 3.23 10.70
N TYR A 259 6.19 3.48 10.52
CA TYR A 259 5.64 3.84 9.20
C TYR A 259 6.26 5.14 8.66
N VAL A 260 6.40 6.17 9.51
CA VAL A 260 7.06 7.43 9.09
C VAL A 260 8.53 7.18 8.77
N ARG A 261 9.25 6.42 9.60
CA ARG A 261 10.65 6.05 9.34
C ARG A 261 10.80 5.35 7.99
N LEU A 262 9.99 4.35 7.72
CA LEU A 262 10.03 3.58 6.46
C LEU A 262 9.71 4.44 5.23
N MET A 263 8.81 5.42 5.36
CA MET A 263 8.49 6.34 4.26
C MET A 263 9.55 7.40 4.00
N VAL A 264 10.39 7.75 5.00
CA VAL A 264 11.38 8.83 4.89
C VAL A 264 12.80 8.29 4.81
N PHE A 265 13.12 7.25 5.60
CA PHE A 265 14.43 6.63 5.71
C PHE A 265 14.33 5.10 5.62
N PRO A 266 14.06 4.54 4.44
CA PRO A 266 13.89 3.09 4.22
C PRO A 266 15.24 2.36 4.13
N LEU A 267 16.12 2.52 5.11
CA LEU A 267 17.45 1.89 5.12
C LEU A 267 17.35 0.46 5.63
N ASP A 268 16.73 0.27 6.81
CA ASP A 268 16.58 -1.03 7.45
C ASP A 268 15.19 -1.58 7.12
N LEU A 269 15.14 -2.36 6.06
CA LEU A 269 13.94 -3.04 5.59
C LEU A 269 13.88 -4.45 6.15
N SER A 270 12.67 -4.90 6.51
CA SER A 270 12.43 -6.22 7.11
C SER A 270 11.18 -6.88 6.54
N ILE A 271 11.20 -8.18 6.45
CA ILE A 271 10.00 -8.97 6.12
C ILE A 271 9.11 -9.21 7.34
N ASP A 272 9.62 -8.96 8.54
CA ASP A 272 8.95 -9.13 9.81
C ASP A 272 9.11 -7.88 10.66
N TYR A 273 8.02 -7.37 11.19
CA TYR A 273 7.95 -6.33 12.20
C TYR A 273 7.09 -6.80 13.37
N GLY A 274 7.26 -8.07 13.72
CA GLY A 274 6.58 -8.70 14.85
C GLY A 274 7.10 -8.24 16.21
N PRO A 275 6.61 -8.84 17.31
CA PRO A 275 6.94 -8.45 18.69
C PRO A 275 8.42 -8.46 19.05
N GLY A 276 9.26 -9.21 18.34
CA GLY A 276 10.73 -9.18 18.49
C GLY A 276 11.37 -7.89 17.99
N ILE A 277 10.71 -7.15 17.09
CA ILE A 277 11.21 -5.88 16.53
C ILE A 277 10.41 -4.69 17.05
N ILE A 278 9.09 -4.82 17.13
CA ILE A 278 8.20 -3.84 17.73
C ILE A 278 7.59 -4.46 18.99
N PRO A 279 8.16 -4.20 20.17
CA PRO A 279 7.71 -4.85 21.40
C PRO A 279 6.27 -4.47 21.74
N VAL A 280 5.49 -5.46 22.16
CA VAL A 280 4.18 -5.24 22.73
C VAL A 280 4.34 -4.59 24.10
N VAL A 281 3.72 -3.43 24.31
CA VAL A 281 3.88 -2.63 25.54
C VAL A 281 2.55 -2.39 26.25
N PHE A 282 2.60 -2.43 27.57
CA PHE A 282 1.43 -2.29 28.44
C PHE A 282 1.15 -0.84 28.85
N GLY A 283 2.07 0.08 28.56
CA GLY A 283 1.98 1.49 28.92
C GLY A 283 2.68 2.39 27.91
N TRP A 284 2.76 3.68 28.27
CA TRP A 284 3.44 4.66 27.41
C TRP A 284 4.93 4.35 27.26
N THR A 285 5.44 4.63 26.08
CA THR A 285 6.86 4.55 25.75
C THR A 285 7.28 5.83 25.02
N PHE A 286 8.57 6.10 24.98
CA PHE A 286 9.09 7.25 24.21
C PHE A 286 8.68 7.15 22.72
N LEU A 287 8.78 5.97 22.11
CA LEU A 287 8.37 5.74 20.72
C LEU A 287 6.86 5.89 20.54
N GLY A 288 6.04 5.41 21.50
CA GLY A 288 4.58 5.60 21.46
C GLY A 288 4.19 7.08 21.55
N LEU A 289 4.80 7.83 22.48
CA LEU A 289 4.60 9.29 22.59
C LEU A 289 5.06 10.02 21.33
N SER A 290 6.18 9.59 20.72
CA SER A 290 6.66 10.14 19.46
C SER A 290 5.67 9.90 18.32
N GLY A 291 5.05 8.72 18.25
CA GLY A 291 3.99 8.41 17.29
C GLY A 291 2.77 9.29 17.45
N VAL A 292 2.31 9.51 18.68
CA VAL A 292 1.22 10.46 18.98
C VAL A 292 1.61 11.87 18.57
N GLY A 293 2.82 12.32 18.92
CA GLY A 293 3.35 13.62 18.53
C GLY A 293 3.39 13.80 17.02
N LEU A 294 3.88 12.80 16.29
CA LEU A 294 3.88 12.80 14.83
C LEU A 294 2.46 12.90 14.24
N ALA A 295 1.50 12.16 14.78
CA ALA A 295 0.10 12.26 14.37
C ALA A 295 -0.47 13.67 14.61
N ILE A 296 -0.24 14.24 15.79
CA ILE A 296 -0.69 15.61 16.13
C ILE A 296 -0.05 16.62 15.17
N LEU A 297 1.26 16.53 14.93
CA LEU A 297 1.96 17.42 14.01
C LEU A 297 1.45 17.26 12.58
N ALA A 298 1.23 16.03 12.13
CA ALA A 298 0.72 15.73 10.80
C ALA A 298 -0.68 16.35 10.59
N PHE A 299 -1.64 16.08 11.49
CA PHE A 299 -3.01 16.59 11.36
C PHE A 299 -3.09 18.11 11.59
N SER A 300 -2.36 18.64 12.57
CA SER A 300 -2.28 20.08 12.79
C SER A 300 -1.64 20.81 11.61
N GLY A 301 -0.52 20.26 11.11
CA GLY A 301 0.17 20.77 9.93
C GLY A 301 -0.72 20.74 8.69
N ALA A 302 -1.43 19.64 8.45
CA ALA A 302 -2.39 19.53 7.37
C ALA A 302 -3.52 20.57 7.49
N GLY A 303 -4.08 20.77 8.68
CA GLY A 303 -5.09 21.78 8.96
C GLY A 303 -4.59 23.21 8.73
N ILE A 304 -3.35 23.51 9.16
CA ILE A 304 -2.72 24.83 8.98
C ILE A 304 -2.45 25.09 7.48
N THR A 305 -1.86 24.09 6.78
CA THR A 305 -1.56 24.23 5.35
C THR A 305 -2.85 24.40 4.54
N TRP A 306 -3.91 23.72 4.97
CA TRP A 306 -5.23 23.84 4.37
C TRP A 306 -5.79 25.25 4.51
N ARG A 307 -5.81 25.80 5.73
CA ARG A 307 -6.31 27.16 6.01
C ARG A 307 -5.49 28.24 5.31
N ARG A 308 -4.15 28.15 5.37
CA ARG A 308 -3.25 29.13 4.74
C ARG A 308 -3.34 29.08 3.23
N GLY A 309 -3.46 27.91 2.63
CA GLY A 309 -3.62 27.78 1.20
C GLY A 309 -4.94 28.35 0.68
N ALA A 310 -5.99 28.48 1.50
CA ALA A 310 -7.24 29.16 1.14
C ALA A 310 -7.05 30.69 1.02
N ALA A 311 -6.13 31.26 1.82
CA ALA A 311 -5.85 32.69 1.83
C ALA A 311 -4.90 33.12 0.68
N LEU A 312 -4.09 32.22 0.14
CA LEU A 312 -3.10 32.47 -0.90
C LEU A 312 -3.63 31.97 -2.25
N ARG A 313 -4.46 32.77 -2.91
CA ARG A 313 -5.12 32.41 -4.19
C ARG A 313 -4.19 32.29 -5.41
N GLU A 314 -2.88 32.50 -5.27
CA GLU A 314 -1.97 32.54 -6.41
C GLU A 314 -0.77 31.61 -6.23
N GLY A 315 -0.63 30.67 -7.17
CA GLY A 315 0.57 29.87 -7.38
C GLY A 315 0.42 28.37 -7.10
N SER A 316 0.62 27.58 -8.12
CA SER A 316 0.54 26.11 -8.19
C SER A 316 1.52 25.33 -7.27
N THR A 317 2.31 26.02 -6.48
CA THR A 317 3.23 25.46 -5.45
C THR A 317 2.64 25.57 -4.05
N SER A 318 1.33 25.48 -3.95
CA SER A 318 0.64 25.64 -2.68
C SER A 318 1.10 24.63 -1.64
N ILE A 319 1.40 25.12 -0.44
CA ILE A 319 1.66 24.30 0.75
C ILE A 319 0.49 23.34 1.07
N ARG A 320 -0.68 23.53 0.47
CA ARG A 320 -1.81 22.59 0.53
C ARG A 320 -1.45 21.20 0.00
N LEU A 321 -0.51 21.10 -0.96
CA LEU A 321 -0.05 19.80 -1.47
C LEU A 321 0.62 18.97 -0.37
N VAL A 322 1.31 19.60 0.57
CA VAL A 322 1.88 18.93 1.74
C VAL A 322 0.76 18.40 2.63
N GLY A 323 -0.25 19.24 2.94
CA GLY A 323 -1.41 18.80 3.71
C GLY A 323 -2.17 17.64 3.05
N LEU A 324 -2.35 17.71 1.73
CA LEU A 324 -2.97 16.63 0.95
C LEU A 324 -2.14 15.35 1.01
N GLY A 325 -0.82 15.43 0.84
CA GLY A 325 0.07 14.27 0.92
C GLY A 325 0.05 13.61 2.29
N VAL A 326 0.07 14.41 3.36
CA VAL A 326 -0.05 13.92 4.75
C VAL A 326 -1.40 13.22 4.97
N LEU A 327 -2.51 13.87 4.59
CA LEU A 327 -3.85 13.29 4.76
C LEU A 327 -4.04 12.04 3.90
N TRP A 328 -3.50 12.02 2.67
CA TRP A 328 -3.51 10.83 1.83
C TRP A 328 -2.81 9.66 2.50
N ALA A 329 -1.57 9.87 2.97
CA ALA A 329 -0.80 8.82 3.65
C ALA A 329 -1.50 8.34 4.92
N ALA A 330 -2.00 9.25 5.75
CA ALA A 330 -2.72 8.94 6.98
C ALA A 330 -4.00 8.14 6.72
N VAL A 331 -4.83 8.57 5.76
CA VAL A 331 -6.07 7.87 5.39
C VAL A 331 -5.77 6.50 4.79
N ALA A 332 -4.79 6.40 3.90
CA ALA A 332 -4.43 5.13 3.26
C ALA A 332 -3.82 4.10 4.23
N VAL A 333 -3.20 4.52 5.34
CA VAL A 333 -2.68 3.64 6.40
C VAL A 333 -3.78 3.12 7.34
N LEU A 334 -4.91 3.83 7.50
CA LEU A 334 -5.94 3.49 8.49
C LEU A 334 -6.37 2.01 8.50
N PRO A 335 -6.57 1.32 7.36
CA PRO A 335 -6.98 -0.08 7.37
C PRO A 335 -5.98 -1.04 8.04
N VAL A 336 -4.70 -0.67 8.05
CA VAL A 336 -3.59 -1.48 8.58
C VAL A 336 -2.96 -0.88 9.84
N ALA A 337 -3.51 0.23 10.31
CA ALA A 337 -2.98 0.95 11.48
C ALA A 337 -3.27 0.25 12.83
N ASN A 338 -3.92 -0.91 12.84
CA ASN A 338 -4.32 -1.67 14.03
C ASN A 338 -5.17 -0.91 15.04
N LEU A 339 -5.83 0.19 14.60
CA LEU A 339 -6.74 0.99 15.43
C LEU A 339 -8.15 0.45 15.43
N LEU A 340 -8.73 0.32 14.22
CA LEU A 340 -10.12 -0.08 14.01
C LEU A 340 -10.26 -1.60 13.95
N TYR A 341 -9.29 -2.24 13.34
CA TYR A 341 -9.21 -3.67 13.13
C TYR A 341 -7.80 -4.15 13.44
N LEU A 342 -7.69 -5.30 14.09
CA LEU A 342 -6.39 -5.92 14.37
C LEU A 342 -5.92 -6.68 13.14
N SER A 343 -4.86 -6.18 12.51
CA SER A 343 -4.17 -6.89 11.44
C SER A 343 -3.36 -8.06 12.01
N PRO A 344 -3.18 -9.17 11.29
CA PRO A 344 -2.32 -10.27 11.73
C PRO A 344 -0.83 -9.88 11.83
N VAL A 345 -0.46 -8.66 11.48
CA VAL A 345 0.91 -8.12 11.58
C VAL A 345 0.88 -6.69 12.12
N ILE A 346 1.89 -6.30 12.91
CA ILE A 346 1.96 -4.95 13.47
C ILE A 346 2.27 -3.93 12.36
N VAL A 347 3.31 -4.18 11.58
CA VAL A 347 3.75 -3.36 10.43
C VAL A 347 4.16 -4.29 9.29
N THR A 348 3.90 -3.88 8.04
CA THR A 348 4.48 -4.48 6.84
C THR A 348 4.86 -3.39 5.85
N GLU A 349 5.96 -3.56 5.13
CA GLU A 349 6.40 -2.59 4.11
C GLU A 349 5.36 -2.47 2.98
N ARG A 350 4.81 -3.59 2.52
CA ARG A 350 3.78 -3.62 1.47
C ARG A 350 2.54 -2.78 1.80
N SER A 351 2.21 -2.62 3.08
CA SER A 351 1.08 -1.79 3.50
C SER A 351 1.30 -0.30 3.22
N LEU A 352 2.54 0.12 3.02
CA LEU A 352 2.90 1.50 2.69
C LEU A 352 2.84 1.81 1.19
N TYR A 353 2.47 0.85 0.34
CA TYR A 353 2.46 1.03 -1.11
C TYR A 353 1.52 2.17 -1.55
N LEU A 354 0.25 2.14 -1.17
CA LEU A 354 -0.69 3.22 -1.48
C LEU A 354 -0.45 4.51 -0.65
N PRO A 355 -0.11 4.43 0.66
CA PRO A 355 0.30 5.59 1.45
C PRO A 355 1.49 6.37 0.88
N SER A 356 2.46 5.70 0.25
CA SER A 356 3.65 6.33 -0.32
C SER A 356 3.37 7.31 -1.47
N VAL A 357 2.20 7.27 -2.09
CA VAL A 357 1.76 8.31 -3.05
C VAL A 357 1.73 9.69 -2.38
N GLY A 358 1.26 9.76 -1.12
CA GLY A 358 1.28 10.99 -0.33
C GLY A 358 2.70 11.45 0.01
N ALA A 359 3.57 10.52 0.40
CA ALA A 359 4.98 10.81 0.68
C ALA A 359 5.71 11.30 -0.58
N ALA A 360 5.47 10.66 -1.73
CA ALA A 360 6.02 11.08 -3.02
C ALA A 360 5.58 12.50 -3.43
N LEU A 361 4.30 12.85 -3.18
CA LEU A 361 3.79 14.21 -3.40
C LEU A 361 4.52 15.24 -2.52
N ILE A 362 4.71 14.94 -1.23
CA ILE A 362 5.40 15.83 -0.29
C ILE A 362 6.87 16.02 -0.71
N ALA A 363 7.57 14.92 -1.02
CA ALA A 363 8.95 14.96 -1.47
C ALA A 363 9.11 15.76 -2.76
N ALA A 364 8.24 15.52 -3.75
CA ALA A 364 8.25 16.26 -5.02
C ALA A 364 7.99 17.75 -4.82
N TRP A 365 7.03 18.12 -3.96
CA TRP A 365 6.79 19.52 -3.60
C TRP A 365 8.03 20.15 -2.96
N GLY A 366 8.66 19.45 -1.99
CA GLY A 366 9.85 19.93 -1.30
C GLY A 366 11.04 20.15 -2.24
N LEU A 367 11.32 19.19 -3.12
CA LEU A 367 12.39 19.28 -4.12
C LEU A 367 12.17 20.41 -5.12
N THR A 368 10.94 20.55 -5.63
CA THR A 368 10.62 21.64 -6.56
C THR A 368 10.64 23.02 -5.88
N ARG A 369 10.24 23.07 -4.61
CA ARG A 369 10.33 24.31 -3.83
C ARG A 369 11.79 24.68 -3.53
N LEU A 370 12.63 23.69 -3.21
CA LEU A 370 14.06 23.89 -2.99
C LEU A 370 14.74 24.40 -4.27
N GLU A 371 14.40 23.84 -5.43
CA GLU A 371 14.92 24.31 -6.72
C GLU A 371 14.52 25.76 -7.01
N ALA A 372 13.30 26.15 -6.70
CA ALA A 372 12.82 27.52 -6.86
C ALA A 372 13.54 28.54 -5.93
N LEU A 373 13.93 28.10 -4.73
CA LEU A 373 14.64 28.91 -3.74
C LEU A 373 16.15 28.95 -3.97
N ARG A 374 16.71 27.85 -4.43
CA ARG A 374 18.14 27.66 -4.67
C ARG A 374 18.32 26.85 -5.95
N PRO A 375 18.48 27.51 -7.10
CA PRO A 375 18.66 26.83 -8.39
C PRO A 375 19.78 25.80 -8.37
N ARG A 376 19.54 24.66 -9.00
CA ARG A 376 20.38 23.44 -9.06
C ARG A 376 20.41 22.60 -7.77
N VAL A 377 20.11 23.16 -6.58
CA VAL A 377 20.14 22.40 -5.32
C VAL A 377 18.98 21.41 -5.29
N GLY A 378 17.78 21.82 -5.65
CA GLY A 378 16.62 20.92 -5.70
C GLY A 378 16.79 19.78 -6.71
N VAL A 379 17.32 20.06 -7.89
CA VAL A 379 17.66 19.04 -8.89
C VAL A 379 18.73 18.09 -8.37
N THR A 380 19.82 18.61 -7.79
CA THR A 380 20.90 17.78 -7.23
C THR A 380 20.38 16.86 -6.12
N CYS A 381 19.61 17.41 -5.17
CA CYS A 381 18.97 16.59 -4.12
C CYS A 381 18.01 15.55 -4.72
N GLY A 382 17.23 15.92 -5.73
CA GLY A 382 16.34 14.99 -6.42
C GLY A 382 17.09 13.83 -7.09
N LEU A 383 18.20 14.13 -7.76
CA LEU A 383 19.06 13.10 -8.36
C LEU A 383 19.66 12.18 -7.28
N VAL A 384 20.13 12.73 -6.17
CA VAL A 384 20.64 11.94 -5.04
C VAL A 384 19.54 11.01 -4.48
N VAL A 385 18.33 11.52 -4.27
CA VAL A 385 17.18 10.72 -3.80
C VAL A 385 16.87 9.60 -4.78
N VAL A 386 16.79 9.90 -6.08
CA VAL A 386 16.47 8.91 -7.12
C VAL A 386 17.57 7.85 -7.21
N LEU A 387 18.84 8.24 -7.19
CA LEU A 387 19.96 7.29 -7.24
C LEU A 387 20.03 6.43 -5.96
N ALA A 388 19.99 7.04 -4.78
CA ALA A 388 20.06 6.32 -3.52
C ALA A 388 18.89 5.36 -3.33
N GLY A 389 17.65 5.82 -3.59
CA GLY A 389 16.47 4.98 -3.52
C GLY A 389 16.47 3.86 -4.55
N GLY A 390 16.88 4.16 -5.79
CA GLY A 390 17.02 3.16 -6.86
C GLY A 390 18.05 2.09 -6.54
N ILE A 391 19.25 2.49 -6.06
CA ILE A 391 20.29 1.56 -5.62
C ILE A 391 19.77 0.70 -4.45
N ARG A 392 19.16 1.33 -3.42
CA ARG A 392 18.64 0.59 -2.24
C ARG A 392 17.53 -0.39 -2.64
N SER A 393 16.63 -0.03 -3.56
CA SER A 393 15.61 -0.94 -4.09
C SER A 393 16.22 -2.08 -4.89
N ALA A 394 17.15 -1.79 -5.78
CA ALA A 394 17.82 -2.81 -6.58
C ALA A 394 18.64 -3.80 -5.72
N THR A 395 19.37 -3.29 -4.73
CA THR A 395 20.16 -4.12 -3.80
C THR A 395 19.31 -4.94 -2.83
N ARG A 396 18.03 -4.60 -2.65
CA ARG A 396 17.08 -5.37 -1.84
C ARG A 396 16.50 -6.59 -2.60
N MET A 397 16.53 -6.61 -3.94
CA MET A 397 15.95 -7.71 -4.71
C MET A 397 16.58 -9.06 -4.41
N PRO A 398 17.92 -9.21 -4.33
CA PRO A 398 18.57 -10.47 -3.97
C PRO A 398 18.17 -11.04 -2.61
N ASP A 399 17.76 -10.22 -1.64
CA ASP A 399 17.35 -10.70 -0.31
C ASP A 399 16.10 -11.59 -0.40
N TRP A 400 15.31 -11.44 -1.46
CA TRP A 400 14.11 -12.24 -1.76
C TRP A 400 14.38 -13.44 -2.68
N ARG A 401 15.64 -13.83 -2.86
CA ARG A 401 16.04 -14.87 -3.81
C ARG A 401 15.39 -16.22 -3.50
N ASP A 402 15.42 -16.63 -2.24
CA ASP A 402 14.84 -17.87 -1.70
C ASP A 402 14.59 -17.73 -0.20
N ASN A 403 13.98 -18.74 0.42
CA ASN A 403 13.62 -18.70 1.84
C ASN A 403 14.86 -18.65 2.76
N GLU A 404 15.97 -19.29 2.39
CA GLU A 404 17.21 -19.28 3.16
C GLU A 404 17.83 -17.89 3.17
N THR A 405 18.03 -17.30 2.00
CA THR A 405 18.59 -15.94 1.82
C THR A 405 17.73 -14.90 2.55
N LEU A 406 16.40 -15.03 2.42
CA LEU A 406 15.44 -14.12 3.04
C LEU A 406 15.50 -14.18 4.57
N SER A 407 15.55 -15.39 5.13
CA SER A 407 15.62 -15.59 6.60
C SER A 407 16.97 -15.16 7.15
N THR A 408 18.06 -15.43 6.43
CA THR A 408 19.41 -15.00 6.80
C THR A 408 19.52 -13.48 6.80
N SER A 409 19.06 -12.81 5.74
CA SER A 409 19.02 -11.34 5.68
C SER A 409 18.18 -10.72 6.80
N LEU A 410 17.06 -11.36 7.18
CA LEU A 410 16.27 -10.93 8.33
C LEU A 410 17.07 -11.03 9.63
N LEU A 411 17.73 -12.15 9.88
CA LEU A 411 18.48 -12.40 11.12
C LEU A 411 19.77 -11.58 11.22
N GLU A 412 20.40 -11.20 10.10
CA GLU A 412 21.53 -10.29 10.08
C GLU A 412 21.16 -8.89 10.62
N HIS A 413 19.96 -8.41 10.30
CA HIS A 413 19.49 -7.10 10.74
C HIS A 413 18.71 -7.15 12.06
N PHE A 414 18.02 -8.27 12.33
CA PHE A 414 17.14 -8.46 13.47
C PHE A 414 17.32 -9.87 14.07
N PRO A 415 18.42 -10.10 14.81
CA PRO A 415 18.77 -11.41 15.37
C PRO A 415 17.72 -11.97 16.34
N GLU A 416 16.84 -11.11 16.88
CA GLU A 416 15.78 -11.48 17.81
C GLU A 416 14.46 -11.85 17.11
N SER A 417 14.43 -11.89 15.77
CA SER A 417 13.23 -12.28 15.03
C SER A 417 12.94 -13.78 15.20
N GLY A 418 11.90 -14.10 15.98
CA GLY A 418 11.44 -15.49 16.12
C GLY A 418 10.98 -16.09 14.78
N LEU A 419 10.40 -15.27 13.89
CA LEU A 419 10.01 -15.68 12.54
C LEU A 419 11.23 -16.07 11.70
N GLY A 420 12.32 -15.29 11.78
CA GLY A 420 13.57 -15.58 11.06
C GLY A 420 14.15 -16.94 11.47
N TRP A 421 14.24 -17.21 12.75
CA TRP A 421 14.73 -18.49 13.27
C TRP A 421 13.81 -19.65 12.93
N GLN A 422 12.49 -19.47 13.02
CA GLN A 422 11.54 -20.49 12.63
C GLN A 422 11.71 -20.88 11.15
N GLN A 423 11.75 -19.92 10.25
CA GLN A 423 11.83 -20.17 8.80
C GLN A 423 13.15 -20.81 8.40
N LEU A 424 14.26 -20.37 9.02
CA LEU A 424 15.57 -20.96 8.79
C LEU A 424 15.59 -22.42 9.30
N GLY A 425 14.99 -22.68 10.46
CA GLY A 425 14.84 -24.05 11.01
C GLY A 425 13.99 -24.94 10.11
N GLU A 426 12.86 -24.46 9.62
CA GLU A 426 11.99 -25.18 8.67
C GLU A 426 12.75 -25.52 7.37
N HIS A 427 13.58 -24.61 6.86
CA HIS A 427 14.40 -24.83 5.66
C HIS A 427 15.42 -25.97 5.86
N TYR A 428 16.07 -26.07 7.02
CA TYR A 428 17.07 -27.11 7.26
C TYR A 428 16.47 -28.47 7.71
N LEU A 429 15.17 -28.50 7.99
CA LEU A 429 14.46 -29.74 8.36
C LEU A 429 13.71 -30.36 7.16
N SER A 430 13.56 -29.63 6.05
CA SER A 430 12.91 -30.09 4.81
C SER A 430 13.90 -30.70 3.83
#